data_3d230beeb33b87cc2707592371523962
#
_entry.id   3d230beeb33b87cc2707592371523962
#
_cell.length_a   1.000
_cell.length_b   1.000
_cell.length_c   1.000
_cell.angle_alpha   90.00
_cell.angle_beta   90.00
_cell.angle_gamma   90.00
#
_symmetry.space_group_name_H-M   'P 1'
#
loop_
_entity.id
_entity.type
_entity.pdbx_description
1 polymer ?
#
loop_
_entity_poly.entity_id
_entity_poly.type
_entity_poly.pdbx_seq_one_letter_code
_entity_poly.pdbx_strand_id
1 'polypeptide(L)'
;LLKAHPEFAEVLIDATEQEVPQPTDKLKRKHAYSGKQHDHTIKTQIVATKDLVLHVFGGLPGSLHDMTVLRASGVMYRIPLAVKVRVDKGYEGTENAYPEADVQAPIKKKRGQKVTTLGKAYNHLLSVLRMPVEHHFARLQKFGCLAGLWRGPQSGHEDIFCVVSGLLNFRATGRFELA
;
A
#
# COMPACT_ATOMS: atom_id res chain seq x y z
N LEU A 1 -12.55 6.69 -10.63
CA LEU A 1 -13.21 6.81 -9.32
C LEU A 1 -12.96 8.20 -8.70
N LEU A 2 -11.73 8.58 -8.39
CA LEU A 2 -11.43 9.88 -7.73
C LEU A 2 -11.96 11.12 -8.50
N LYS A 3 -11.99 11.08 -9.84
CA LYS A 3 -12.58 12.16 -10.64
C LYS A 3 -14.10 12.19 -10.55
N ALA A 4 -14.75 11.06 -10.31
CA ALA A 4 -16.19 10.93 -10.14
C ALA A 4 -16.66 11.23 -8.71
N HIS A 5 -15.73 11.24 -7.76
CA HIS A 5 -15.97 11.40 -6.33
C HIS A 5 -15.10 12.52 -5.75
N PRO A 6 -15.43 13.80 -6.05
CA PRO A 6 -14.64 14.95 -5.59
C PRO A 6 -14.62 15.12 -4.07
N GLU A 7 -15.49 14.42 -3.35
CA GLU A 7 -15.50 14.36 -1.89
C GLU A 7 -14.26 13.65 -1.31
N PHE A 8 -13.53 12.87 -2.09
CA PHE A 8 -12.29 12.24 -1.64
C PHE A 8 -11.14 13.24 -1.66
N ALA A 9 -11.02 14.00 -0.57
CA ALA A 9 -9.96 15.00 -0.40
C ALA A 9 -8.58 14.39 -0.14
N GLU A 10 -8.52 13.12 0.23
CA GLU A 10 -7.28 12.43 0.58
C GLU A 10 -7.30 10.94 0.28
N VAL A 11 -6.13 10.40 -0.03
CA VAL A 11 -5.87 8.97 -0.18
C VAL A 11 -4.67 8.54 0.63
N LEU A 12 -4.69 7.28 1.03
CA LEU A 12 -3.65 6.59 1.77
C LEU A 12 -3.04 5.54 0.85
N ILE A 13 -1.71 5.48 0.76
CA ILE A 13 -0.99 4.47 0.00
C ILE A 13 -0.13 3.67 0.96
N ASP A 14 -0.28 2.36 0.94
CA ASP A 14 0.55 1.45 1.72
C ASP A 14 0.64 0.08 1.05
N ALA A 15 1.62 -0.73 1.47
CA ALA A 15 1.84 -2.07 0.95
C ALA A 15 1.86 -3.10 2.07
N THR A 16 1.31 -4.26 1.78
CA THR A 16 1.38 -5.44 2.64
C THR A 16 2.13 -6.56 1.93
N GLU A 17 2.60 -7.51 2.71
CA GLU A 17 3.28 -8.70 2.24
C GLU A 17 2.57 -9.94 2.77
N GLN A 18 2.41 -10.94 1.91
CA GLN A 18 1.88 -12.25 2.25
C GLN A 18 2.93 -13.32 2.01
N GLU A 19 3.09 -14.26 2.92
CA GLU A 19 4.04 -15.36 2.80
C GLU A 19 3.73 -16.24 1.59
N VAL A 20 4.80 -16.72 0.94
CA VAL A 20 4.73 -17.69 -0.16
C VAL A 20 5.68 -18.86 0.13
N PRO A 21 5.44 -20.07 -0.41
CA PRO A 21 6.39 -21.15 -0.31
C PRO A 21 7.75 -20.74 -0.88
N GLN A 22 8.83 -21.14 -0.20
CA GLN A 22 10.18 -20.86 -0.65
C GLN A 22 10.40 -21.40 -2.08
N PRO A 23 10.73 -20.54 -3.06
CA PRO A 23 11.03 -21.01 -4.41
C PRO A 23 12.26 -21.90 -4.46
N THR A 24 12.21 -22.97 -5.26
CA THR A 24 13.35 -23.88 -5.49
C THR A 24 14.42 -23.22 -6.34
N ASP A 25 14.04 -22.41 -7.31
CA ASP A 25 14.95 -21.63 -8.15
C ASP A 25 15.65 -20.53 -7.33
N LYS A 26 16.98 -20.43 -7.43
CA LYS A 26 17.81 -19.49 -6.64
C LYS A 26 17.50 -18.03 -6.94
N LEU A 27 17.21 -17.68 -8.19
CA LEU A 27 16.91 -16.29 -8.56
C LEU A 27 15.52 -15.89 -8.05
N LYS A 28 14.52 -16.73 -8.27
CA LYS A 28 13.15 -16.51 -7.74
C LYS A 28 13.17 -16.45 -6.21
N ARG A 29 13.95 -17.30 -5.55
CA ARG A 29 14.12 -17.26 -4.09
C ARG A 29 14.67 -15.93 -3.61
N LYS A 30 15.74 -15.42 -4.25
CA LYS A 30 16.32 -14.12 -3.91
C LYS A 30 15.32 -12.97 -4.14
N HIS A 31 14.54 -13.02 -5.21
CA HIS A 31 13.53 -12.00 -5.52
C HIS A 31 12.34 -12.06 -4.57
N ALA A 32 11.90 -13.23 -4.13
CA ALA A 32 10.80 -13.35 -3.20
C ALA A 32 11.19 -13.00 -1.75
N TYR A 33 12.49 -13.01 -1.39
CA TYR A 33 12.91 -12.78 -0.01
C TYR A 33 12.75 -11.33 0.43
N SER A 34 11.89 -11.11 1.41
CA SER A 34 11.71 -9.81 2.07
C SER A 34 12.67 -9.67 3.24
N GLY A 35 13.55 -8.67 3.16
CA GLY A 35 14.42 -8.32 4.29
C GLY A 35 13.65 -7.72 5.48
N LYS A 36 12.41 -7.25 5.28
CA LYS A 36 11.54 -6.72 6.33
C LYS A 36 10.85 -7.83 7.11
N GLN A 37 10.36 -8.84 6.40
CA GLN A 37 9.64 -9.99 7.00
C GLN A 37 10.58 -11.15 7.39
N HIS A 38 11.83 -11.14 6.88
CA HIS A 38 12.77 -12.24 6.99
C HIS A 38 12.26 -13.58 6.43
N ASP A 39 11.39 -13.49 5.40
CA ASP A 39 10.77 -14.64 4.75
C ASP A 39 10.53 -14.37 3.25
N HIS A 40 10.04 -15.38 2.52
CA HIS A 40 9.67 -15.28 1.12
C HIS A 40 8.24 -14.78 1.03
N THR A 41 8.04 -13.64 0.38
CA THR A 41 6.75 -12.96 0.34
C THR A 41 6.38 -12.47 -1.05
N ILE A 42 5.08 -12.27 -1.23
CA ILE A 42 4.48 -11.55 -2.34
C ILE A 42 3.92 -10.24 -1.81
N LYS A 43 4.19 -9.14 -2.51
CA LYS A 43 3.83 -7.79 -2.09
C LYS A 43 2.65 -7.26 -2.88
N THR A 44 1.75 -6.58 -2.18
CA THR A 44 0.61 -5.86 -2.78
C THR A 44 0.48 -4.48 -2.16
N GLN A 45 0.38 -3.46 -3.03
CA GLN A 45 0.08 -2.08 -2.68
C GLN A 45 -1.40 -1.81 -2.83
N ILE A 46 -1.97 -1.06 -1.90
CA ILE A 46 -3.32 -0.50 -2.06
C ILE A 46 -3.28 1.02 -2.01
N VAL A 47 -4.23 1.64 -2.70
CA VAL A 47 -4.62 3.02 -2.51
C VAL A 47 -6.02 3.02 -1.94
N ALA A 48 -6.22 3.67 -0.82
CA ALA A 48 -7.49 3.66 -0.11
C ALA A 48 -7.86 5.05 0.39
N THR A 49 -9.15 5.30 0.57
CA THR A 49 -9.68 6.36 1.43
C THR A 49 -9.86 5.82 2.84
N LYS A 50 -10.49 6.59 3.72
CA LYS A 50 -10.90 6.10 5.03
C LYS A 50 -11.79 4.85 4.96
N ASP A 51 -12.67 4.78 3.97
CA ASP A 51 -13.74 3.79 3.92
C ASP A 51 -13.60 2.76 2.78
N LEU A 52 -12.94 3.14 1.68
CA LEU A 52 -12.87 2.35 0.44
C LEU A 52 -11.45 2.05 -0.01
N VAL A 53 -11.23 0.88 -0.58
CA VAL A 53 -10.04 0.53 -1.36
C VAL A 53 -10.30 0.94 -2.81
N LEU A 54 -9.49 1.86 -3.34
CA LEU A 54 -9.68 2.46 -4.67
C LEU A 54 -8.84 1.80 -5.75
N HIS A 55 -7.68 1.26 -5.37
CA HIS A 55 -6.74 0.65 -6.31
C HIS A 55 -5.93 -0.43 -5.60
N VAL A 56 -5.67 -1.50 -6.31
CA VAL A 56 -4.80 -2.60 -5.91
C VAL A 56 -3.74 -2.76 -6.98
N PHE A 57 -2.51 -2.99 -6.58
CA PHE A 57 -1.41 -3.35 -7.46
C PHE A 57 -0.53 -4.38 -6.75
N GLY A 58 -0.55 -5.61 -7.20
CA GLY A 58 -0.02 -6.74 -6.46
C GLY A 58 0.71 -7.78 -7.28
N GLY A 59 0.91 -8.94 -6.68
CA GLY A 59 1.63 -10.02 -7.33
C GLY A 59 3.14 -9.76 -7.48
N LEU A 60 3.72 -8.87 -6.68
CA LEU A 60 5.10 -8.44 -6.82
C LEU A 60 6.02 -9.18 -5.83
N PRO A 61 7.30 -9.37 -6.18
CA PRO A 61 8.28 -9.96 -5.27
C PRO A 61 8.44 -9.13 -3.99
N GLY A 62 8.49 -9.80 -2.82
CA GLY A 62 8.65 -9.15 -1.52
C GLY A 62 9.93 -8.35 -1.33
N SER A 63 10.99 -8.65 -2.11
CA SER A 63 12.24 -7.88 -2.09
C SER A 63 12.13 -6.46 -2.62
N LEU A 64 11.06 -6.13 -3.36
CA LEU A 64 10.90 -4.81 -3.94
C LEU A 64 10.62 -3.74 -2.87
N HIS A 65 11.30 -2.61 -2.98
CA HIS A 65 11.02 -1.44 -2.16
C HIS A 65 9.66 -0.84 -2.51
N ASP A 66 8.94 -0.33 -1.51
CA ASP A 66 7.60 0.25 -1.68
C ASP A 66 7.59 1.39 -2.70
N MET A 67 8.65 2.22 -2.74
CA MET A 67 8.82 3.26 -3.75
C MET A 67 8.94 2.71 -5.17
N THR A 68 9.56 1.54 -5.35
CA THR A 68 9.63 0.86 -6.66
C THR A 68 8.26 0.35 -7.08
N VAL A 69 7.49 -0.19 -6.14
CA VAL A 69 6.10 -0.62 -6.36
C VAL A 69 5.23 0.56 -6.74
N LEU A 70 5.35 1.70 -6.06
CA LEU A 70 4.61 2.93 -6.35
C LEU A 70 4.86 3.42 -7.79
N ARG A 71 6.12 3.44 -8.21
CA ARG A 71 6.49 3.84 -9.59
C ARG A 71 5.92 2.86 -10.61
N ALA A 72 6.05 1.56 -10.36
CA ALA A 72 5.57 0.52 -11.28
C ALA A 72 4.03 0.54 -11.43
N SER A 73 3.29 0.86 -10.37
CA SER A 73 1.83 0.95 -10.41
C SER A 73 1.31 2.10 -11.28
N GLY A 74 2.11 3.16 -11.47
CA GLY A 74 1.70 4.36 -12.17
C GLY A 74 0.51 5.11 -11.53
N VAL A 75 0.13 4.73 -10.30
CA VAL A 75 -1.09 5.24 -9.66
C VAL A 75 -1.02 6.75 -9.38
N MET A 76 0.18 7.29 -9.13
CA MET A 76 0.36 8.71 -8.87
C MET A 76 -0.12 9.60 -10.03
N TYR A 77 -0.01 9.13 -11.27
CA TYR A 77 -0.51 9.84 -12.46
C TYR A 77 -2.03 9.79 -12.62
N ARG A 78 -2.70 8.96 -11.84
CA ARG A 78 -4.17 8.80 -11.85
C ARG A 78 -4.84 9.54 -10.71
N ILE A 79 -4.09 9.93 -9.68
CA ILE A 79 -4.58 10.72 -8.54
C ILE A 79 -4.63 12.20 -8.98
N PRO A 80 -5.79 12.88 -8.84
CA PRO A 80 -5.88 14.30 -9.12
C PRO A 80 -4.95 15.12 -8.19
N LEU A 81 -4.34 16.18 -8.71
CA LEU A 81 -3.39 17.02 -7.96
C LEU A 81 -4.01 17.69 -6.70
N ALA A 82 -5.32 17.89 -6.70
CA ALA A 82 -6.04 18.43 -5.54
C ALA A 82 -6.22 17.44 -4.39
N VAL A 83 -5.91 16.14 -4.63
CA VAL A 83 -6.07 15.08 -3.63
C VAL A 83 -4.79 14.93 -2.85
N LYS A 84 -4.88 14.98 -1.54
CA LYS A 84 -3.76 14.76 -0.64
C LYS A 84 -3.37 13.28 -0.60
N VAL A 85 -2.08 12.99 -0.76
CA VAL A 85 -1.54 11.62 -0.75
C VAL A 85 -0.74 11.39 0.52
N ARG A 86 -1.15 10.47 1.37
CA ARG A 86 -0.38 10.07 2.55
C ARG A 86 0.28 8.72 2.34
N VAL A 87 1.56 8.68 2.64
CA VAL A 87 2.40 7.49 2.46
C VAL A 87 3.16 7.14 3.74
N ASP A 88 3.64 5.89 3.85
CA ASP A 88 4.53 5.49 4.94
C ASP A 88 6.00 5.81 4.66
N LYS A 89 6.85 5.57 5.66
CA LYS A 89 8.32 5.72 5.58
C LYS A 89 8.96 4.90 4.45
N GLY A 90 8.35 3.79 4.04
CA GLY A 90 8.78 2.98 2.92
C GLY A 90 8.73 3.69 1.57
N TYR A 91 7.94 4.75 1.48
CA TYR A 91 7.73 5.57 0.29
C TYR A 91 8.56 6.87 0.29
N GLU A 92 9.69 6.90 1.01
CA GLU A 92 10.57 8.06 1.05
C GLU A 92 10.98 8.51 -0.34
N GLY A 93 10.95 9.84 -0.56
CA GLY A 93 11.28 10.46 -1.84
C GLY A 93 10.10 10.57 -2.80
N THR A 94 8.88 10.19 -2.39
CA THR A 94 7.68 10.38 -3.22
C THR A 94 7.46 11.86 -3.53
N GLU A 95 7.65 12.74 -2.56
CA GLU A 95 7.55 14.19 -2.71
C GLU A 95 8.53 14.76 -3.75
N ASN A 96 9.71 14.17 -3.86
CA ASN A 96 10.72 14.57 -4.85
C ASN A 96 10.42 13.97 -6.23
N ALA A 97 9.86 12.77 -6.28
CA ALA A 97 9.51 12.09 -7.52
C ALA A 97 8.24 12.64 -8.18
N TYR A 98 7.35 13.21 -7.38
CA TYR A 98 6.06 13.76 -7.81
C TYR A 98 5.83 15.14 -7.18
N PRO A 99 6.62 16.16 -7.57
CA PRO A 99 6.64 17.47 -6.90
C PRO A 99 5.34 18.28 -7.07
N GLU A 100 4.50 17.90 -8.04
CA GLU A 100 3.20 18.56 -8.28
C GLU A 100 2.09 18.01 -7.37
N ALA A 101 2.30 16.82 -6.76
CA ALA A 101 1.31 16.18 -5.90
C ALA A 101 1.45 16.65 -4.44
N ASP A 102 0.33 16.82 -3.73
CA ASP A 102 0.34 17.09 -2.28
C ASP A 102 0.64 15.79 -1.52
N VAL A 103 1.92 15.47 -1.39
CA VAL A 103 2.39 14.25 -0.71
C VAL A 103 2.77 14.55 0.73
N GLN A 104 2.24 13.78 1.66
CA GLN A 104 2.58 13.81 3.08
C GLN A 104 3.27 12.50 3.48
N ALA A 105 4.58 12.59 3.71
CA ALA A 105 5.43 11.49 4.16
C ALA A 105 6.02 11.77 5.54
N PRO A 106 6.27 10.73 6.36
CA PRO A 106 6.92 10.91 7.66
C PRO A 106 8.37 11.38 7.52
N ILE A 107 8.76 12.32 8.39
CA ILE A 107 10.13 12.82 8.47
C ILE A 107 11.04 11.72 8.98
N LYS A 108 12.02 11.31 8.18
CA LYS A 108 13.05 10.35 8.58
C LYS A 108 14.17 10.99 9.38
N LYS A 109 14.74 10.19 10.27
CA LYS A 109 15.97 10.54 10.99
C LYS A 109 17.14 10.52 10.00
N LYS A 110 17.79 11.66 9.79
CA LYS A 110 19.06 11.72 9.06
C LYS A 110 20.20 11.15 9.91
N ARG A 111 21.23 10.59 9.26
CA ARG A 111 22.41 10.04 9.96
C ARG A 111 23.06 11.12 10.84
N GLY A 112 23.25 10.82 12.12
CA GLY A 112 23.84 11.76 13.09
C GLY A 112 22.89 12.82 13.65
N GLN A 113 21.63 12.93 13.19
CA GLN A 113 20.66 13.91 13.68
C GLN A 113 19.48 13.22 14.36
N LYS A 114 18.92 13.86 15.39
CA LYS A 114 17.65 13.43 16.02
C LYS A 114 16.48 14.15 15.34
N VAL A 115 15.36 13.45 15.14
CA VAL A 115 14.12 14.11 14.73
C VAL A 115 13.71 15.11 15.81
N THR A 116 13.42 16.34 15.41
CA THR A 116 12.97 17.40 16.33
C THR A 116 11.67 17.04 17.04
N THR A 117 11.35 17.72 18.13
CA THR A 117 10.07 17.52 18.86
C THR A 117 8.88 17.76 17.95
N LEU A 118 8.91 18.82 17.12
CA LEU A 118 7.88 19.10 16.12
C LEU A 118 7.80 18.00 15.06
N GLY A 119 8.95 17.49 14.57
CA GLY A 119 8.98 16.38 13.63
C GLY A 119 8.42 15.08 14.20
N LYS A 120 8.62 14.82 15.49
CA LYS A 120 7.99 13.68 16.18
C LYS A 120 6.48 13.85 16.28
N ALA A 121 5.99 15.04 16.66
CA ALA A 121 4.57 15.34 16.73
C ALA A 121 3.91 15.21 15.35
N TYR A 122 4.54 15.73 14.29
CA TYR A 122 4.09 15.57 12.91
C TYR A 122 4.02 14.08 12.50
N ASN A 123 5.06 13.30 12.77
CA ASN A 123 5.07 11.87 12.46
C ASN A 123 3.99 11.10 13.23
N HIS A 124 3.73 11.48 14.49
CA HIS A 124 2.65 10.90 15.28
C HIS A 124 1.28 11.23 14.67
N LEU A 125 1.05 12.48 14.29
CA LEU A 125 -0.19 12.88 13.61
C LEU A 125 -0.39 12.08 12.32
N LEU A 126 0.63 11.97 11.48
CA LEU A 126 0.56 11.19 10.25
C LEU A 126 0.27 9.71 10.52
N SER A 127 0.84 9.11 11.57
CA SER A 127 0.54 7.71 11.91
C SER A 127 -0.92 7.52 12.28
N VAL A 128 -1.51 8.45 13.04
CA VAL A 128 -2.95 8.42 13.37
C VAL A 128 -3.81 8.56 12.11
N LEU A 129 -3.46 9.50 11.23
CA LEU A 129 -4.19 9.73 9.98
C LEU A 129 -4.07 8.56 8.99
N ARG A 130 -3.07 7.68 9.15
CA ARG A 130 -2.88 6.48 8.33
C ARG A 130 -3.52 5.22 8.91
N MET A 131 -4.02 5.25 10.15
CA MET A 131 -4.71 4.08 10.74
C MET A 131 -5.79 3.45 9.85
N PRO A 132 -6.58 4.21 9.05
CA PRO A 132 -7.57 3.58 8.17
C PRO A 132 -6.98 2.58 7.18
N VAL A 133 -5.79 2.80 6.62
CA VAL A 133 -5.18 1.83 5.70
C VAL A 133 -4.78 0.54 6.41
N GLU A 134 -4.31 0.63 7.65
CA GLU A 134 -4.02 -0.54 8.48
C GLU A 134 -5.31 -1.32 8.80
N HIS A 135 -6.42 -0.60 9.02
CA HIS A 135 -7.73 -1.22 9.17
C HIS A 135 -8.21 -1.93 7.90
N HIS A 136 -7.91 -1.40 6.70
CA HIS A 136 -8.19 -2.09 5.45
C HIS A 136 -7.41 -3.40 5.37
N PHE A 137 -6.12 -3.40 5.66
CA PHE A 137 -5.32 -4.63 5.68
C PHE A 137 -5.85 -5.64 6.70
N ALA A 138 -6.17 -5.19 7.92
CA ALA A 138 -6.75 -6.06 8.94
C ALA A 138 -8.10 -6.67 8.52
N ARG A 139 -8.92 -5.95 7.73
CA ARG A 139 -10.18 -6.49 7.18
C ARG A 139 -9.92 -7.47 6.03
N LEU A 140 -8.99 -7.14 5.12
CA LEU A 140 -8.58 -8.01 4.02
C LEU A 140 -8.01 -9.34 4.54
N GLN A 141 -7.17 -9.30 5.56
CA GLN A 141 -6.58 -10.47 6.20
C GLN A 141 -7.56 -11.35 7.01
N LYS A 142 -8.82 -10.93 7.18
CA LYS A 142 -9.88 -11.84 7.70
C LYS A 142 -10.29 -12.90 6.69
N PHE A 143 -9.99 -12.69 5.41
CA PHE A 143 -10.22 -13.69 4.38
C PHE A 143 -9.02 -14.64 4.33
N GLY A 144 -9.26 -15.93 4.55
CA GLY A 144 -8.20 -16.94 4.64
C GLY A 144 -7.25 -16.98 3.44
N CYS A 145 -7.74 -16.62 2.26
CA CYS A 145 -6.90 -16.51 1.05
C CYS A 145 -5.87 -15.38 1.11
N LEU A 146 -6.06 -14.37 1.98
CA LEU A 146 -5.14 -13.24 2.17
C LEU A 146 -4.42 -13.26 3.53
N ALA A 147 -4.79 -14.16 4.45
CA ALA A 147 -4.23 -14.23 5.80
C ALA A 147 -3.08 -15.21 5.95
N GLY A 148 -3.11 -16.30 5.18
CA GLY A 148 -2.17 -17.40 5.31
C GLY A 148 -1.14 -17.44 4.19
N LEU A 149 -0.45 -18.56 4.10
CA LEU A 149 0.52 -18.84 3.05
C LEU A 149 -0.15 -18.88 1.68
N TRP A 150 0.23 -17.98 0.78
CA TRP A 150 -0.26 -17.96 -0.59
C TRP A 150 0.36 -19.09 -1.40
N ARG A 151 -0.47 -19.99 -1.92
CA ARG A 151 -0.05 -21.17 -2.71
C ARG A 151 -0.48 -21.10 -4.17
N GLY A 152 -1.19 -20.04 -4.56
CA GLY A 152 -1.64 -19.81 -5.92
C GLY A 152 -0.52 -19.26 -6.83
N PRO A 153 -0.81 -19.11 -8.12
CA PRO A 153 0.10 -18.45 -9.05
C PRO A 153 0.27 -16.97 -8.67
N GLN A 154 1.48 -16.44 -8.89
CA GLN A 154 1.79 -15.04 -8.58
C GLN A 154 0.85 -14.05 -9.29
N SER A 155 0.47 -14.35 -10.54
CA SER A 155 -0.46 -13.53 -11.34
C SER A 155 -1.87 -13.48 -10.75
N GLY A 156 -2.34 -14.52 -10.07
CA GLY A 156 -3.68 -14.55 -9.46
C GLY A 156 -3.78 -13.84 -8.12
N HIS A 157 -2.67 -13.40 -7.53
CA HIS A 157 -2.67 -12.77 -6.22
C HIS A 157 -3.36 -11.39 -6.24
N GLU A 158 -3.08 -10.59 -7.26
CA GLU A 158 -3.73 -9.29 -7.45
C GLU A 158 -5.23 -9.43 -7.65
N ASP A 159 -5.67 -10.40 -8.47
CA ASP A 159 -7.09 -10.66 -8.74
C ASP A 159 -7.86 -10.98 -7.45
N ILE A 160 -7.30 -11.84 -6.59
CA ILE A 160 -7.92 -12.16 -5.29
C ILE A 160 -7.98 -10.93 -4.40
N PHE A 161 -6.92 -10.11 -4.36
CA PHE A 161 -6.94 -8.85 -3.63
C PHE A 161 -8.02 -7.89 -4.14
N CYS A 162 -8.17 -7.77 -5.47
CA CYS A 162 -9.22 -6.95 -6.10
C CYS A 162 -10.62 -7.45 -5.72
N VAL A 163 -10.87 -8.75 -5.84
CA VAL A 163 -12.18 -9.36 -5.49
C VAL A 163 -12.52 -9.10 -4.03
N VAL A 164 -11.60 -9.37 -3.10
CA VAL A 164 -11.85 -9.18 -1.67
C VAL A 164 -12.01 -7.70 -1.34
N SER A 165 -11.24 -6.81 -1.97
CA SER A 165 -11.39 -5.36 -1.82
C SER A 165 -12.76 -4.88 -2.30
N GLY A 166 -13.25 -5.41 -3.44
CA GLY A 166 -14.60 -5.14 -3.95
C GLY A 166 -15.70 -5.58 -2.99
N LEU A 167 -15.57 -6.76 -2.37
CA LEU A 167 -16.50 -7.24 -1.35
C LEU A 167 -16.52 -6.34 -0.10
N LEU A 168 -15.35 -5.86 0.33
CA LEU A 168 -15.27 -4.93 1.46
C LEU A 168 -15.88 -3.57 1.13
N ASN A 169 -15.64 -3.05 -0.08
CA ASN A 169 -16.24 -1.82 -0.56
C ASN A 169 -17.76 -1.94 -0.64
N PHE A 170 -18.26 -3.05 -1.20
CA PHE A 170 -19.70 -3.33 -1.24
C PHE A 170 -20.32 -3.33 0.17
N ARG A 171 -19.66 -3.96 1.13
CA ARG A 171 -20.12 -3.95 2.52
C ARG A 171 -20.15 -2.55 3.12
N ALA A 172 -19.21 -1.68 2.74
CA ALA A 172 -19.11 -0.31 3.26
C ALA A 172 -20.16 0.62 2.64
N THR A 173 -20.47 0.46 1.35
CA THR A 173 -21.38 1.35 0.60
C THR A 173 -22.78 0.78 0.42
N GLY A 174 -22.97 -0.51 0.61
CA GLY A 174 -24.21 -1.23 0.25
C GLY A 174 -24.43 -1.35 -1.27
N ARG A 175 -23.40 -1.04 -2.09
CA ARG A 175 -23.44 -1.08 -3.56
C ARG A 175 -22.20 -1.77 -4.12
N PHE A 176 -22.36 -2.51 -5.22
CA PHE A 176 -21.24 -2.92 -6.05
C PHE A 176 -20.83 -1.74 -6.94
N GLU A 177 -19.89 -0.96 -6.50
CA GLU A 177 -19.15 -0.08 -7.40
C GLU A 177 -17.97 -0.88 -7.93
N LEU A 178 -18.10 -1.32 -9.18
CA LEU A 178 -17.02 -1.97 -9.91
C LEU A 178 -15.90 -0.92 -10.11
N ALA A 179 -14.74 -1.23 -9.60
CA ALA A 179 -13.51 -0.46 -9.85
C ALA A 179 -13.00 -0.72 -11.26
#